data_f91a3e6e2d32231a64ceb1dc284846be
#
_entry.id   f91a3e6e2d32231a64ceb1dc284846be
#
_cell.length_a   1.000
_cell.length_b   1.000
_cell.length_c   1.000
_cell.angle_alpha   90.00
_cell.angle_beta   90.00
_cell.angle_gamma   90.00
#
_symmetry.space_group_name_H-M   'P 1'
#
loop_
_entity.id
_entity.type
_entity.pdbx_description
1 polymer ?
#
loop_
_entity_poly.entity_id
_entity_poly.type
_entity_poly.pdbx_seq_one_letter_code
_entity_poly.pdbx_strand_id
1 'polypeptide(L)'
;TIPGTIGGAIAMNAGCYGNYIGDYVQSIQGVDRSGKLFQVGRESLQFKYRSSSFPKNFIITSTIVKPKKEKQSFIEEKMTKMVSKREETQPTKTATCGSTFKNPDGKSSLLLEESIELKAWSIIDGAGLRGKKLGKAMVSNKHPNFLINLGGATAQEMESLGEYVRKA
;
A
#
# COMPACT_ATOMS: atom_id res chain seq x y z
N THR A 1 -5.75 7.03 -5.87
CA THR A 1 -4.38 6.83 -6.36
C THR A 1 -3.74 5.50 -5.92
N ILE A 2 -4.30 4.76 -4.97
CA ILE A 2 -3.88 3.40 -4.61
C ILE A 2 -4.72 2.43 -5.44
N PRO A 3 -4.15 1.68 -6.39
CA PRO A 3 -4.91 0.73 -7.20
C PRO A 3 -5.34 -0.48 -6.37
N GLY A 4 -6.49 -1.06 -6.69
CA GLY A 4 -7.02 -2.23 -6.01
C GLY A 4 -8.52 -2.14 -5.75
N THR A 5 -9.06 -3.14 -5.06
CA THR A 5 -10.45 -3.18 -4.64
C THR A 5 -10.64 -2.49 -3.28
N ILE A 6 -11.85 -1.99 -3.02
CA ILE A 6 -12.18 -1.42 -1.70
C ILE A 6 -12.05 -2.46 -0.59
N GLY A 7 -12.48 -3.70 -0.82
CA GLY A 7 -12.30 -4.78 0.15
C GLY A 7 -10.84 -5.05 0.49
N GLY A 8 -9.97 -5.11 -0.52
CA GLY A 8 -8.52 -5.23 -0.32
C GLY A 8 -7.91 -4.02 0.41
N ALA A 9 -8.37 -2.81 0.08
CA ALA A 9 -7.94 -1.59 0.77
C ALA A 9 -8.30 -1.63 2.27
N ILE A 10 -9.50 -2.08 2.62
CA ILE A 10 -9.95 -2.23 4.01
C ILE A 10 -9.13 -3.33 4.70
N ALA A 11 -8.95 -4.49 4.06
CA ALA A 11 -8.18 -5.61 4.61
C ALA A 11 -6.76 -5.21 5.00
N MET A 12 -6.12 -4.39 4.18
CA MET A 12 -4.75 -3.92 4.37
C MET A 12 -4.67 -2.56 5.08
N ASN A 13 -5.79 -1.99 5.50
CA ASN A 13 -5.85 -0.60 5.97
C ASN A 13 -5.02 0.31 5.05
N ALA A 14 -5.36 0.32 3.76
CA ALA A 14 -4.60 1.06 2.77
C ALA A 14 -4.53 2.54 3.13
N GLY A 15 -3.35 3.11 3.00
CA GLY A 15 -3.14 4.52 3.32
C GLY A 15 -1.80 5.02 2.81
N CYS A 16 -1.73 6.31 2.60
CA CYS A 16 -0.51 7.05 2.31
C CYS A 16 -0.65 8.50 2.77
N TYR A 17 0.48 9.15 2.97
CA TYR A 17 0.54 10.55 3.38
C TYR A 17 -0.31 10.87 4.62
N GLY A 18 -0.27 9.96 5.63
CA GLY A 18 -0.96 10.12 6.91
C GLY A 18 -2.47 9.87 6.88
N ASN A 19 -3.04 9.43 5.76
CA ASN A 19 -4.46 9.10 5.65
C ASN A 19 -4.64 7.60 5.43
N TYR A 20 -5.59 6.99 6.14
CA TYR A 20 -5.89 5.56 6.05
C TYR A 20 -7.39 5.35 5.81
N ILE A 21 -7.74 4.34 5.02
CA ILE A 21 -9.16 4.02 4.75
C ILE A 21 -9.91 3.69 6.04
N GLY A 22 -9.25 3.03 6.99
CA GLY A 22 -9.84 2.67 8.29
C GLY A 22 -10.34 3.85 9.11
N ASP A 23 -9.82 5.07 8.88
CA ASP A 23 -10.27 6.28 9.58
C ASP A 23 -11.70 6.68 9.19
N TYR A 24 -12.18 6.18 8.05
CA TYR A 24 -13.47 6.54 7.48
C TYR A 24 -14.48 5.39 7.47
N VAL A 25 -14.06 4.15 7.70
CA VAL A 25 -14.95 2.98 7.73
C VAL A 25 -15.83 3.01 8.96
N GLN A 26 -17.16 2.88 8.75
CA GLN A 26 -18.17 2.77 9.81
C GLN A 26 -18.63 1.32 10.01
N SER A 27 -18.79 0.57 8.94
CA SER A 27 -19.11 -0.85 9.01
C SER A 27 -18.66 -1.55 7.74
N ILE A 28 -18.50 -2.86 7.83
CA ILE A 28 -18.27 -3.74 6.71
C ILE A 28 -19.32 -4.86 6.70
N GLN A 29 -19.68 -5.30 5.52
CA GLN A 29 -20.46 -6.52 5.30
C GLN A 29 -19.63 -7.47 4.45
N GLY A 30 -19.90 -8.75 4.59
CA GLY A 30 -19.24 -9.76 3.81
C GLY A 30 -19.77 -11.15 4.07
N VAL A 31 -19.11 -12.11 3.47
CA VAL A 31 -19.44 -13.53 3.57
C VAL A 31 -18.20 -14.33 3.99
N ASP A 32 -18.42 -15.39 4.73
CA ASP A 32 -17.39 -16.39 4.95
C ASP A 32 -17.37 -17.45 3.81
N ARG A 33 -16.49 -18.42 3.92
CA ARG A 33 -16.37 -19.49 2.92
C ARG A 33 -17.58 -20.45 2.87
N SER A 34 -18.47 -20.42 3.88
CA SER A 34 -19.72 -21.16 3.89
C SER A 34 -20.89 -20.39 3.26
N GLY A 35 -20.66 -19.13 2.86
CA GLY A 35 -21.69 -18.23 2.34
C GLY A 35 -22.50 -17.52 3.44
N LYS A 36 -22.13 -17.68 4.72
CA LYS A 36 -22.79 -16.99 5.81
C LYS A 36 -22.47 -15.49 5.79
N LEU A 37 -23.54 -14.69 5.86
CA LEU A 37 -23.42 -13.23 5.91
C LEU A 37 -22.99 -12.73 7.29
N PHE A 38 -22.11 -11.73 7.29
CA PHE A 38 -21.67 -11.03 8.47
C PHE A 38 -21.74 -9.53 8.26
N GLN A 39 -22.05 -8.82 9.33
CA GLN A 39 -21.90 -7.38 9.41
C GLN A 39 -21.10 -7.06 10.67
N VAL A 40 -20.10 -6.19 10.52
CA VAL A 40 -19.20 -5.79 11.61
C VAL A 40 -19.22 -4.27 11.68
N GLY A 41 -19.60 -3.72 12.82
CA GLY A 41 -19.60 -2.30 13.10
C GLY A 41 -18.22 -1.78 13.47
N ARG A 42 -18.07 -0.45 13.47
CA ARG A 42 -16.79 0.26 13.73
C ARG A 42 -16.14 -0.14 15.04
N GLU A 43 -16.95 -0.35 16.07
CA GLU A 43 -16.53 -0.70 17.44
C GLU A 43 -15.77 -2.02 17.52
N SER A 44 -16.06 -2.96 16.61
CA SER A 44 -15.41 -4.26 16.50
C SER A 44 -14.25 -4.30 15.51
N LEU A 45 -13.99 -3.20 14.80
CA LEU A 45 -12.94 -3.08 13.80
C LEU A 45 -11.71 -2.38 14.38
N GLN A 46 -10.57 -3.05 14.32
CA GLN A 46 -9.28 -2.44 14.64
C GLN A 46 -8.45 -2.32 13.37
N PHE A 47 -7.90 -1.14 13.14
CA PHE A 47 -7.04 -0.83 12.03
C PHE A 47 -5.64 -0.49 12.52
N LYS A 48 -4.64 -1.18 11.97
CA LYS A 48 -3.21 -0.93 12.23
C LYS A 48 -2.49 -0.72 10.91
N TYR A 49 -1.22 -0.38 10.95
CA TYR A 49 -0.40 -0.25 9.74
C TYR A 49 -0.43 -1.54 8.91
N ARG A 50 -0.95 -1.45 7.68
CA ARG A 50 -1.09 -2.57 6.73
C ARG A 50 -1.76 -3.80 7.32
N SER A 51 -2.75 -3.58 8.20
CA SER A 51 -3.51 -4.64 8.85
C SER A 51 -4.86 -4.13 9.33
N SER A 52 -5.85 -5.01 9.33
CA SER A 52 -7.13 -4.81 9.99
C SER A 52 -7.60 -6.10 10.66
N SER A 53 -8.36 -5.96 11.75
CA SER A 53 -8.92 -7.12 12.46
C SER A 53 -10.37 -7.33 12.04
N PHE A 54 -10.61 -8.39 11.28
CA PHE A 54 -11.93 -8.95 11.05
C PHE A 54 -11.80 -10.47 10.91
N PRO A 55 -12.91 -11.23 10.95
CA PRO A 55 -12.84 -12.70 10.95
C PRO A 55 -11.99 -13.26 9.80
N LYS A 56 -11.16 -14.25 10.09
CA LYS A 56 -10.40 -14.98 9.07
C LYS A 56 -11.37 -15.61 8.06
N ASN A 57 -10.97 -15.70 6.81
CA ASN A 57 -11.76 -16.23 5.70
C ASN A 57 -13.01 -15.42 5.34
N PHE A 58 -13.03 -14.15 5.72
CA PHE A 58 -14.10 -13.22 5.43
C PHE A 58 -13.81 -12.48 4.11
N ILE A 59 -14.80 -12.43 3.21
CA ILE A 59 -14.74 -11.70 1.96
C ILE A 59 -15.62 -10.46 2.11
N ILE A 60 -15.03 -9.29 2.07
CA ILE A 60 -15.76 -8.01 2.17
C ILE A 60 -16.53 -7.79 0.87
N THR A 61 -17.84 -7.64 0.97
CA THR A 61 -18.73 -7.40 -0.16
C THR A 61 -19.22 -5.96 -0.23
N SER A 62 -19.36 -5.29 0.93
CA SER A 62 -19.72 -3.88 1.00
C SER A 62 -19.17 -3.20 2.24
N THR A 63 -19.16 -1.87 2.22
CA THR A 63 -18.73 -1.04 3.36
C THR A 63 -19.50 0.27 3.40
N ILE A 64 -19.74 0.77 4.59
CA ILE A 64 -20.22 2.14 4.82
C ILE A 64 -19.03 2.98 5.26
N VAL A 65 -18.79 4.08 4.57
CA VAL A 65 -17.76 5.06 4.91
C VAL A 65 -18.40 6.41 5.25
N LYS A 66 -17.79 7.11 6.22
CA LYS A 66 -18.19 8.45 6.62
C LYS A 66 -17.04 9.44 6.32
N PRO A 67 -17.01 10.04 5.12
CA PRO A 67 -15.98 11.00 4.76
C PRO A 67 -16.18 12.32 5.52
N LYS A 68 -15.12 13.11 5.64
CA LYS A 68 -15.20 14.49 6.12
C LYS A 68 -15.64 15.39 4.97
N LYS A 69 -16.56 16.33 5.25
CA LYS A 69 -16.92 17.36 4.28
C LYS A 69 -15.83 18.44 4.25
N GLU A 70 -15.41 18.78 3.04
CA GLU A 70 -14.42 19.84 2.78
C GLU A 70 -14.85 20.65 1.55
N LYS A 71 -14.25 21.82 1.35
CA LYS A 71 -14.46 22.62 0.14
C LYS A 71 -13.89 21.87 -1.07
N GLN A 72 -14.64 21.83 -2.17
CA GLN A 72 -14.23 21.13 -3.39
C GLN A 72 -12.85 21.56 -3.88
N SER A 73 -12.58 22.86 -3.94
CA SER A 73 -11.28 23.40 -4.36
C SER A 73 -10.12 22.88 -3.51
N PHE A 74 -10.31 22.75 -2.20
CA PHE A 74 -9.30 22.20 -1.29
C PHE A 74 -9.06 20.71 -1.54
N ILE A 75 -10.13 19.94 -1.80
CA ILE A 75 -10.02 18.52 -2.13
C ILE A 75 -9.24 18.35 -3.43
N GLU A 76 -9.57 19.12 -4.47
CA GLU A 76 -8.92 19.06 -5.80
C GLU A 76 -7.43 19.44 -5.70
N GLU A 77 -7.09 20.51 -4.98
CA GLU A 77 -5.69 20.90 -4.74
C GLU A 77 -4.91 19.80 -4.02
N LYS A 78 -5.48 19.24 -2.96
CA LYS A 78 -4.86 18.15 -2.19
C LYS A 78 -4.67 16.89 -3.03
N MET A 79 -5.66 16.52 -3.83
CA MET A 79 -5.57 15.39 -4.75
C MET A 79 -4.46 15.60 -5.78
N THR A 80 -4.40 16.77 -6.39
CA THR A 80 -3.38 17.13 -7.39
C THR A 80 -1.98 17.04 -6.78
N LYS A 81 -1.75 17.62 -5.60
CA LYS A 81 -0.48 17.54 -4.88
C LYS A 81 -0.06 16.09 -4.62
N MET A 82 -1.00 15.25 -4.17
CA MET A 82 -0.71 13.83 -3.90
C MET A 82 -0.39 13.05 -5.16
N VAL A 83 -1.09 13.32 -6.26
CA VAL A 83 -0.82 12.67 -7.56
C VAL A 83 0.55 13.06 -8.08
N SER A 84 0.84 14.38 -8.14
CA SER A 84 2.15 14.88 -8.58
C SER A 84 3.29 14.29 -7.76
N LYS A 85 3.18 14.32 -6.42
CA LYS A 85 4.20 13.74 -5.54
C LYS A 85 4.43 12.27 -5.79
N ARG A 86 3.35 11.52 -6.06
CA ARG A 86 3.43 10.10 -6.39
C ARG A 86 4.12 9.87 -7.74
N GLU A 87 3.77 10.67 -8.75
CA GLU A 87 4.40 10.59 -10.07
C GLU A 87 5.88 10.98 -10.04
N GLU A 88 6.27 11.94 -9.21
CA GLU A 88 7.66 12.31 -9.01
C GLU A 88 8.49 11.21 -8.35
N THR A 89 7.93 10.53 -7.35
CA THR A 89 8.71 9.66 -6.45
C THR A 89 8.54 8.16 -6.74
N GLN A 90 7.51 7.73 -7.46
CA GLN A 90 7.19 6.32 -7.66
C GLN A 90 7.09 5.95 -9.15
N PRO A 91 7.36 4.69 -9.53
CA PRO A 91 7.25 4.21 -10.89
C PRO A 91 5.77 3.95 -11.28
N THR A 92 5.02 5.00 -11.62
CA THR A 92 3.57 4.92 -11.86
C THR A 92 3.15 4.30 -13.20
N LYS A 93 4.08 4.23 -14.18
CA LYS A 93 3.81 3.73 -15.55
C LYS A 93 4.59 2.45 -15.87
N THR A 94 4.83 1.62 -14.87
CA THR A 94 5.58 0.36 -15.01
C THR A 94 4.82 -0.80 -14.38
N ALA A 95 5.08 -2.01 -14.83
CA ALA A 95 4.50 -3.21 -14.25
C ALA A 95 5.12 -3.47 -12.87
N THR A 96 4.41 -3.08 -11.82
CA THR A 96 4.79 -3.24 -10.41
C THR A 96 3.56 -3.35 -9.52
N CYS A 97 3.69 -4.04 -8.39
CA CYS A 97 2.63 -4.18 -7.39
C CYS A 97 2.68 -3.09 -6.29
N GLY A 98 3.53 -2.08 -6.43
CA GLY A 98 3.74 -1.04 -5.42
C GLY A 98 4.88 -1.36 -4.46
N SER A 99 4.85 -0.77 -3.26
CA SER A 99 5.87 -1.03 -2.23
C SER A 99 5.88 -2.48 -1.79
N THR A 100 7.02 -3.13 -1.91
CA THR A 100 7.19 -4.56 -1.65
C THR A 100 7.33 -4.86 -0.15
N PHE A 101 8.08 -4.03 0.57
CA PHE A 101 8.36 -4.22 1.99
C PHE A 101 7.61 -3.20 2.84
N LYS A 102 7.16 -3.64 4.03
CA LYS A 102 6.60 -2.75 5.05
C LYS A 102 7.71 -1.88 5.65
N ASN A 103 7.36 -0.66 6.06
CA ASN A 103 8.30 0.16 6.81
C ASN A 103 8.53 -0.45 8.20
N PRO A 104 9.78 -0.52 8.68
CA PRO A 104 10.10 -1.07 10.01
C PRO A 104 9.45 -0.31 11.16
N ASP A 105 9.26 1.00 11.03
CA ASP A 105 8.58 1.85 12.01
C ASP A 105 7.05 1.61 12.12
N GLY A 106 6.50 0.77 11.24
CA GLY A 106 5.07 0.46 11.21
C GLY A 106 4.19 1.64 10.81
N LYS A 107 4.72 2.62 10.07
CA LYS A 107 3.98 3.81 9.62
C LYS A 107 4.16 4.06 8.13
N SER A 108 3.13 4.63 7.49
CA SER A 108 3.29 5.15 6.12
C SER A 108 4.02 6.50 6.15
N SER A 109 4.73 6.81 5.06
CA SER A 109 5.36 8.12 4.90
C SER A 109 4.33 9.23 4.92
N LEU A 110 4.69 10.37 5.51
CA LEU A 110 3.91 11.61 5.45
C LEU A 110 4.25 12.38 4.17
N LEU A 111 3.42 13.35 3.82
CA LEU A 111 3.64 14.18 2.63
C LEU A 111 4.88 15.05 2.78
N LEU A 112 5.08 15.58 3.99
CA LEU A 112 6.23 16.39 4.40
C LEU A 112 6.92 15.66 5.56
N GLU A 113 7.74 14.67 5.27
CA GLU A 113 8.44 13.87 6.28
C GLU A 113 9.90 14.25 6.32
N GLU A 114 10.37 14.65 7.50
CA GLU A 114 11.76 15.08 7.74
C GLU A 114 12.67 13.87 8.01
N SER A 115 12.15 12.83 8.68
CA SER A 115 12.93 11.62 8.98
C SER A 115 12.59 10.48 8.02
N ILE A 116 13.60 9.91 7.39
CA ILE A 116 13.51 8.81 6.43
C ILE A 116 14.21 7.53 6.89
N GLU A 117 14.89 7.57 8.05
CA GLU A 117 15.81 6.52 8.50
C GLU A 117 15.18 5.13 8.59
N LEU A 118 13.93 5.05 9.08
CA LEU A 118 13.20 3.80 9.26
C LEU A 118 12.21 3.50 8.12
N LYS A 119 12.47 4.02 6.92
CA LYS A 119 11.68 3.68 5.74
C LYS A 119 12.36 2.56 4.96
N ALA A 120 11.58 1.56 4.58
CA ALA A 120 12.10 0.44 3.81
C ALA A 120 12.85 0.88 2.53
N TRP A 121 12.34 1.91 1.82
CA TRP A 121 13.02 2.42 0.64
C TRP A 121 14.40 3.03 0.95
N SER A 122 14.55 3.72 2.09
CA SER A 122 15.83 4.31 2.49
C SER A 122 16.85 3.23 2.86
N ILE A 123 16.42 2.19 3.55
CA ILE A 123 17.30 1.05 3.90
C ILE A 123 17.77 0.33 2.63
N ILE A 124 16.86 0.05 1.70
CA ILE A 124 17.19 -0.60 0.42
C ILE A 124 18.12 0.27 -0.43
N ASP A 125 17.92 1.59 -0.39
CA ASP A 125 18.79 2.55 -1.06
C ASP A 125 20.19 2.58 -0.46
N GLY A 126 20.27 2.65 0.87
CA GLY A 126 21.54 2.61 1.61
C GLY A 126 22.33 1.33 1.39
N ALA A 127 21.65 0.21 1.11
CA ALA A 127 22.29 -1.05 0.69
C ALA A 127 22.76 -1.06 -0.78
N GLY A 128 22.58 0.06 -1.53
CA GLY A 128 23.05 0.18 -2.92
C GLY A 128 22.27 -0.69 -3.92
N LEU A 129 21.01 -1.03 -3.63
CA LEU A 129 20.25 -2.00 -4.42
C LEU A 129 19.41 -1.40 -5.55
N ARG A 130 19.45 -0.06 -5.77
CA ARG A 130 18.79 0.56 -6.92
C ARG A 130 19.26 -0.07 -8.22
N GLY A 131 18.31 -0.38 -9.10
CA GLY A 131 18.62 -0.96 -10.41
C GLY A 131 19.12 -2.41 -10.39
N LYS A 132 19.25 -3.04 -9.21
CA LYS A 132 19.62 -4.46 -9.12
C LYS A 132 18.65 -5.30 -9.91
N LYS A 133 19.18 -6.16 -10.77
CA LYS A 133 18.39 -7.06 -11.64
C LYS A 133 18.63 -8.52 -11.30
N LEU A 134 17.60 -9.33 -11.50
CA LEU A 134 17.67 -10.78 -11.54
C LEU A 134 16.72 -11.21 -12.68
N GLY A 135 17.32 -11.65 -13.80
CA GLY A 135 16.57 -11.90 -15.03
C GLY A 135 15.83 -10.64 -15.51
N LYS A 136 14.52 -10.74 -15.62
CA LYS A 136 13.62 -9.62 -16.00
C LYS A 136 13.00 -8.89 -14.81
N ALA A 137 13.32 -9.25 -13.58
CA ALA A 137 12.94 -8.53 -12.37
C ALA A 137 14.00 -7.46 -12.03
N MET A 138 13.58 -6.29 -11.57
CA MET A 138 14.47 -5.17 -11.22
C MET A 138 13.99 -4.40 -10.00
N VAL A 139 14.91 -4.03 -9.10
CA VAL A 139 14.66 -2.99 -8.09
C VAL A 139 14.60 -1.65 -8.80
N SER A 140 13.52 -0.91 -8.60
CA SER A 140 13.29 0.38 -9.29
C SER A 140 14.41 1.39 -9.04
N ASN A 141 14.91 2.02 -10.09
CA ASN A 141 15.81 3.17 -9.99
C ASN A 141 15.12 4.41 -9.40
N LYS A 142 13.80 4.51 -9.53
CA LYS A 142 13.04 5.67 -9.06
C LYS A 142 12.69 5.55 -7.58
N HIS A 143 12.27 4.36 -7.14
CA HIS A 143 11.88 4.09 -5.75
C HIS A 143 12.28 2.66 -5.36
N PRO A 144 13.32 2.46 -4.56
CA PRO A 144 13.93 1.13 -4.37
C PRO A 144 13.05 0.12 -3.62
N ASN A 145 11.97 0.55 -2.97
CA ASN A 145 10.98 -0.37 -2.40
C ASN A 145 9.95 -0.89 -3.43
N PHE A 146 10.19 -0.66 -4.73
CA PHE A 146 9.35 -1.16 -5.82
C PHE A 146 10.14 -2.15 -6.67
N LEU A 147 9.63 -3.37 -6.76
CA LEU A 147 10.13 -4.35 -7.73
C LEU A 147 9.36 -4.18 -9.03
N ILE A 148 10.07 -4.13 -10.14
CA ILE A 148 9.55 -3.90 -11.49
C ILE A 148 9.72 -5.16 -12.32
N ASN A 149 8.67 -5.54 -13.03
CA ASN A 149 8.74 -6.49 -14.13
C ASN A 149 9.09 -5.73 -15.42
N LEU A 150 10.28 -5.98 -15.96
CA LEU A 150 10.77 -5.34 -17.20
C LEU A 150 10.12 -5.91 -18.48
N GLY A 151 9.14 -6.81 -18.33
CA GLY A 151 8.48 -7.54 -19.38
C GLY A 151 8.93 -9.00 -19.43
N GLY A 152 8.02 -9.92 -19.07
CA GLY A 152 8.27 -11.36 -19.05
C GLY A 152 9.10 -11.86 -17.87
N ALA A 153 9.18 -11.12 -16.76
CA ALA A 153 9.74 -11.68 -15.53
C ALA A 153 8.86 -12.82 -15.02
N THR A 154 9.49 -13.91 -14.62
CA THR A 154 8.81 -15.04 -13.98
C THR A 154 8.51 -14.73 -12.50
N ALA A 155 7.53 -15.43 -11.91
CA ALA A 155 7.27 -15.34 -10.48
C ALA A 155 8.52 -15.67 -9.65
N GLN A 156 9.28 -16.69 -10.07
CA GLN A 156 10.52 -17.09 -9.42
C GLN A 156 11.58 -15.96 -9.43
N GLU A 157 11.73 -15.23 -10.53
CA GLU A 157 12.67 -14.10 -10.60
C GLU A 157 12.22 -12.96 -9.65
N MET A 158 10.92 -12.65 -9.60
CA MET A 158 10.38 -11.63 -8.69
C MET A 158 10.58 -12.02 -7.22
N GLU A 159 10.26 -13.27 -6.85
CA GLU A 159 10.46 -13.77 -5.48
C GLU A 159 11.94 -13.78 -5.11
N SER A 160 12.81 -14.33 -5.99
CA SER A 160 14.24 -14.41 -5.74
C SER A 160 14.88 -13.04 -5.58
N LEU A 161 14.44 -12.03 -6.36
CA LEU A 161 14.88 -10.66 -6.19
C LEU A 161 14.41 -10.08 -4.85
N GLY A 162 13.15 -10.34 -4.45
CA GLY A 162 12.63 -9.93 -3.14
C GLY A 162 13.42 -10.53 -1.98
N GLU A 163 13.71 -11.84 -2.04
CA GLU A 163 14.54 -12.53 -1.04
C GLU A 163 15.99 -12.02 -1.02
N TYR A 164 16.55 -11.68 -2.19
CA TYR A 164 17.86 -11.05 -2.26
C TYR A 164 17.87 -9.71 -1.52
N VAL A 165 16.90 -8.83 -1.79
CA VAL A 165 16.76 -7.54 -1.11
C VAL A 165 16.57 -7.70 0.40
N ARG A 166 15.82 -8.72 0.83
CA ARG A 166 15.55 -8.98 2.26
C ARG A 166 16.81 -9.42 3.02
N LYS A 167 17.75 -10.06 2.35
CA LYS A 167 18.98 -10.61 2.96
C LYS A 167 20.15 -9.63 2.95
N ALA A 168 20.14 -8.67 2.05
CA ALA A 168 21.16 -7.62 1.96
C ALA A 168 20.99 -6.55 3.03
#